data_8adde4763e746fb5120ae556b616a314
#
_entry.id   8adde4763e746fb5120ae556b616a314
#
_cell.length_a   1.000
_cell.length_b   1.000
_cell.length_c   1.000
_cell.angle_alpha   90.00
_cell.angle_beta   90.00
_cell.angle_gamma   90.00
#
_symmetry.space_group_name_H-M   'P 1'
#
loop_
_entity.id
_entity.type
_entity.pdbx_description
1 polymer ?
#
loop_
_entity_poly.entity_id
_entity_poly.type
_entity_poly.pdbx_seq_one_letter_code
_entity_poly.pdbx_strand_id
1 'polypeptide(L)'
;MLGVEKCLDYVLADKPDLLIVSVGYDALTEDPLAGLNLKGEDYQQAMKMITKRFPKERTMLGLEGGYDLEATADAVLKTCEALI
;
A
#
# COMPACT_ATOMS: atom_id res chain seq x y z
N MET A 1 7.23 9.34 0.38
CA MET A 1 6.94 8.38 -0.71
C MET A 1 8.10 8.12 -1.66
N LEU A 2 9.26 8.71 -1.39
CA LEU A 2 10.45 8.47 -2.21
C LEU A 2 10.86 7.01 -2.24
N GLY A 3 10.71 6.29 -1.11
CA GLY A 3 11.03 4.86 -1.05
C GLY A 3 10.14 4.02 -1.96
N VAL A 4 8.85 4.34 -2.04
CA VAL A 4 7.90 3.66 -2.92
C VAL A 4 8.28 3.90 -4.39
N GLU A 5 8.63 5.13 -4.75
CA GLU A 5 9.05 5.45 -6.11
C GLU A 5 10.29 4.67 -6.53
N LYS A 6 11.29 4.59 -5.65
CA LYS A 6 12.51 3.84 -5.94
C LYS A 6 12.26 2.34 -6.09
N CYS A 7 11.41 1.78 -5.23
CA CYS A 7 11.01 0.38 -5.35
C CYS A 7 10.30 0.12 -6.67
N LEU A 8 9.40 1.02 -7.08
CA LEU A 8 8.69 0.89 -8.34
C LEU A 8 9.63 0.95 -9.53
N ASP A 9 10.61 1.86 -9.51
CA ASP A 9 11.60 1.94 -10.56
C ASP A 9 12.32 0.60 -10.75
N TYR A 10 12.72 -0.02 -9.64
CA TYR A 10 13.42 -1.30 -9.66
C TYR A 10 12.55 -2.43 -10.16
N VAL A 11 11.35 -2.56 -9.61
CA VAL A 11 10.43 -3.67 -9.91
C VAL A 11 9.90 -3.59 -11.34
N LEU A 12 9.52 -2.39 -11.78
CA LEU A 12 8.90 -2.21 -13.09
C LEU A 12 9.92 -2.24 -14.24
N ALA A 13 11.21 -2.17 -13.93
CA ALA A 13 12.26 -2.30 -14.94
C ALA A 13 12.20 -3.65 -15.66
N ASP A 14 11.74 -4.71 -14.97
CA ASP A 14 11.61 -6.05 -15.54
C ASP A 14 10.31 -6.26 -16.34
N LYS A 15 9.47 -5.23 -16.45
CA LYS A 15 8.20 -5.26 -17.19
C LYS A 15 7.31 -6.45 -16.80
N PRO A 16 6.92 -6.55 -15.51
CA PRO A 16 6.12 -7.68 -15.04
C PRO A 16 4.72 -7.66 -15.66
N ASP A 17 4.11 -8.85 -15.76
CA ASP A 17 2.73 -8.97 -16.24
C ASP A 17 1.72 -8.80 -15.12
N LEU A 18 2.11 -9.10 -13.89
CA LEU A 18 1.27 -9.01 -12.70
C LEU A 18 2.07 -8.39 -11.57
N LEU A 19 1.46 -7.45 -10.86
CA LEU A 19 2.06 -6.84 -9.68
C LEU A 19 1.28 -7.30 -8.45
N ILE A 20 1.98 -7.87 -7.49
CA ILE A 20 1.40 -8.23 -6.20
C ILE A 20 1.96 -7.28 -5.16
N VAL A 21 1.07 -6.60 -4.44
CA VAL A 21 1.45 -5.67 -3.38
C VAL A 21 1.06 -6.27 -2.04
N SER A 22 2.08 -6.61 -1.24
CA SER A 22 1.86 -7.06 0.13
C SER A 22 1.73 -5.82 1.01
N VAL A 23 0.57 -5.65 1.64
CA VAL A 23 0.27 -4.44 2.40
C VAL A 23 0.16 -4.76 3.88
N GLY A 24 1.09 -4.22 4.66
CA GLY A 24 1.04 -4.30 6.11
C GLY A 24 0.54 -2.98 6.70
N TYR A 25 -0.46 -3.06 7.57
CA TYR A 25 -1.02 -1.87 8.22
C TYR A 25 -0.49 -1.67 9.63
N ASP A 26 0.54 -2.42 10.00
CA ASP A 26 1.22 -2.26 11.28
C ASP A 26 2.12 -1.02 11.35
N ALA A 27 2.31 -0.32 10.22
CA ALA A 27 2.99 0.98 10.21
C ALA A 27 2.07 2.14 10.61
N LEU A 28 0.77 1.90 10.79
CA LEU A 28 -0.17 2.93 11.23
C LEU A 28 0.19 3.44 12.64
N THR A 29 -0.08 4.72 12.86
CA THR A 29 0.16 5.37 14.15
C THR A 29 -0.56 4.63 15.30
N GLU A 30 -1.77 4.14 15.03
CA GLU A 30 -2.62 3.45 16.00
C GLU A 30 -2.22 2.02 16.27
N ASP A 31 -1.28 1.45 15.50
CA ASP A 31 -0.91 0.06 15.69
C ASP A 31 -0.19 -0.12 17.03
N PRO A 32 -0.64 -1.09 17.88
CA PRO A 32 -0.07 -1.27 19.21
C PRO A 32 1.30 -1.95 19.24
N LEU A 33 1.74 -2.55 18.13
CA LEU A 33 2.94 -3.39 18.12
C LEU A 33 4.15 -2.74 17.48
N ALA A 34 3.97 -2.01 16.37
CA ALA A 34 5.10 -1.54 15.58
C ALA A 34 5.63 -0.16 15.97
N GLY A 35 4.77 0.73 16.49
CA GLY A 35 5.19 2.06 16.92
C GLY A 35 5.60 3.02 15.79
N LEU A 36 5.14 2.78 14.58
CA LEU A 36 5.37 3.65 13.44
C LEU A 36 4.24 4.70 13.32
N ASN A 37 4.40 5.67 12.42
CA ASN A 37 3.54 6.86 12.40
C ASN A 37 2.83 7.11 11.07
N LEU A 38 2.55 6.10 10.28
CA LEU A 38 1.81 6.27 9.04
C LEU A 38 0.31 6.41 9.32
N LYS A 39 -0.38 7.07 8.40
CA LYS A 39 -1.84 7.25 8.43
C LYS A 39 -2.46 6.57 7.22
N GLY A 40 -3.78 6.36 7.25
CA GLY A 40 -4.49 5.77 6.13
C GLY A 40 -4.26 6.51 4.82
N GLU A 41 -4.15 7.84 4.88
CA GLU A 41 -3.88 8.68 3.71
C GLU A 41 -2.52 8.36 3.07
N ASP A 42 -1.54 7.96 3.88
CA ASP A 42 -0.22 7.59 3.35
C ASP A 42 -0.30 6.30 2.53
N TYR A 43 -1.10 5.34 2.98
CA TYR A 43 -1.34 4.11 2.23
C TYR A 43 -2.08 4.39 0.93
N GLN A 44 -3.09 5.27 0.97
CA GLN A 44 -3.81 5.67 -0.23
C GLN A 44 -2.87 6.35 -1.23
N GLN A 45 -2.02 7.26 -0.77
CA GLN A 45 -1.07 7.96 -1.62
C GLN A 45 -0.09 6.97 -2.26
N ALA A 46 0.44 6.03 -1.48
CA ALA A 46 1.35 5.02 -2.01
C ALA A 46 0.68 4.18 -3.10
N MET A 47 -0.58 3.78 -2.87
CA MET A 47 -1.31 3.00 -3.85
C MET A 47 -1.60 3.80 -5.12
N LYS A 48 -1.90 5.09 -4.98
CA LYS A 48 -2.09 5.98 -6.14
C LYS A 48 -0.82 6.09 -6.98
N MET A 49 0.33 6.14 -6.34
CA MET A 49 1.62 6.15 -7.04
C MET A 49 1.83 4.87 -7.84
N ILE A 50 1.46 3.73 -7.25
CA ILE A 50 1.56 2.44 -7.92
C ILE A 50 0.64 2.39 -9.14
N THR A 51 -0.62 2.80 -8.99
CA THR A 51 -1.60 2.74 -10.07
C THR A 51 -1.33 3.71 -11.20
N LYS A 52 -0.54 4.75 -10.97
CA LYS A 52 -0.10 5.65 -12.04
C LYS A 52 0.91 4.99 -12.97
N ARG A 53 1.65 4.00 -12.49
CA ARG A 53 2.76 3.41 -13.22
C ARG A 53 2.49 1.99 -13.69
N PHE A 54 1.50 1.33 -13.11
CA PHE A 54 1.17 -0.06 -13.46
C PHE A 54 -0.35 -0.22 -13.52
N PRO A 55 -0.90 -0.96 -14.51
CA PRO A 55 -2.36 -1.10 -14.63
C PRO A 55 -2.98 -1.73 -13.41
N LYS A 56 -4.02 -1.10 -12.87
CA LYS A 56 -4.74 -1.61 -11.70
C LYS A 56 -5.39 -2.96 -11.97
N GLU A 57 -5.74 -3.24 -13.22
CA GLU A 57 -6.36 -4.50 -13.64
C GLU A 57 -5.40 -5.69 -13.52
N ARG A 58 -4.10 -5.41 -13.40
CA ARG A 58 -3.08 -6.44 -13.23
C ARG A 58 -2.37 -6.31 -11.89
N THR A 59 -3.02 -5.67 -10.91
CA THR A 59 -2.49 -5.49 -9.57
C THR A 59 -3.33 -6.25 -8.56
N MET A 60 -2.68 -7.02 -7.70
CA MET A 60 -3.32 -7.73 -6.60
C MET A 60 -2.79 -7.20 -5.27
N LEU A 61 -3.67 -7.10 -4.27
CA LEU A 61 -3.28 -6.74 -2.92
C LEU A 61 -3.37 -7.97 -2.01
N GLY A 62 -2.32 -8.16 -1.21
CA GLY A 62 -2.33 -9.15 -0.15
C GLY A 62 -2.23 -8.42 1.19
N LEU A 63 -3.14 -8.72 2.12
CA LEU A 63 -3.11 -8.13 3.45
C LEU A 63 -2.16 -8.94 4.33
N GLU A 64 -1.31 -8.24 5.07
CA GLU A 64 -0.36 -8.87 5.98
C GLU A 64 -0.66 -8.46 7.42
N GLY A 65 0.04 -7.48 7.99
CA GLY A 65 -0.15 -7.03 9.37
C GLY A 65 -1.19 -5.92 9.49
N GLY A 66 -1.51 -5.58 10.72
CA GLY A 66 -2.46 -4.53 11.05
C GLY A 66 -3.25 -4.95 12.28
N TYR A 67 -2.89 -4.40 13.44
CA TYR A 67 -3.36 -4.91 14.72
C TYR A 67 -4.31 -3.98 15.47
N ASP A 68 -4.53 -2.76 14.96
CA ASP A 68 -5.64 -1.91 15.38
C ASP A 68 -6.77 -2.09 14.38
N LEU A 69 -7.86 -2.70 14.79
CA LEU A 69 -8.92 -3.13 13.87
C LEU A 69 -9.61 -1.96 13.17
N GLU A 70 -9.92 -0.88 13.90
CA GLU A 70 -10.60 0.27 13.31
C GLU A 70 -9.70 1.03 12.35
N ALA A 71 -8.47 1.31 12.77
CA ALA A 71 -7.51 2.03 11.94
C ALA A 71 -7.15 1.22 10.70
N THR A 72 -6.99 -0.09 10.84
CA THR A 72 -6.71 -0.97 9.71
C THR A 72 -7.87 -0.99 8.71
N ALA A 73 -9.09 -1.11 9.19
CA ALA A 73 -10.28 -1.11 8.31
C ALA A 73 -10.36 0.20 7.52
N ASP A 74 -10.14 1.35 8.17
CA ASP A 74 -10.13 2.65 7.50
C ASP A 74 -9.02 2.74 6.45
N ALA A 75 -7.83 2.28 6.80
CA ALA A 75 -6.68 2.30 5.88
C ALA A 75 -6.88 1.36 4.69
N VAL A 76 -7.48 0.19 4.91
CA VAL A 76 -7.82 -0.73 3.82
C VAL A 76 -8.79 -0.07 2.87
N LEU A 77 -9.83 0.59 3.39
CA LEU A 77 -10.80 1.30 2.57
C LEU A 77 -10.12 2.37 1.72
N LYS A 78 -9.24 3.16 2.31
CA LYS A 78 -8.51 4.22 1.61
C LYS A 78 -7.57 3.64 0.55
N THR A 79 -6.94 2.51 0.84
CA THR A 79 -6.11 1.81 -0.13
C THR A 79 -6.95 1.35 -1.33
N CYS A 80 -8.11 0.77 -1.06
CA CYS A 80 -9.01 0.28 -2.12
C CYS A 80 -9.57 1.43 -2.96
N GLU A 81 -9.85 2.58 -2.36
CA GLU A 81 -10.31 3.75 -3.10
C GLU A 81 -9.33 4.17 -4.18
N ALA A 82 -8.04 3.98 -3.97
CA ALA A 82 -7.02 4.30 -4.96
C ALA A 82 -7.03 3.33 -6.16
N LEU A 83 -7.69 2.19 -6.03
CA LEU A 83 -7.79 1.18 -7.10
C LEU A 83 -9.05 1.34 -7.95
N ILE A 84 -9.98 2.16 -7.52
CA ILE A 84 -11.22 2.44 -8.24
C ILE A 84 -11.04 3.68 -9.14
#